data_7e0dfe8361172ba4b6559e9a9679e990
#
_entry.id   7e0dfe8361172ba4b6559e9a9679e990
#
_cell.length_a   1.000
_cell.length_b   1.000
_cell.length_c   1.000
_cell.angle_alpha   90.00
_cell.angle_beta   90.00
_cell.angle_gamma   90.00
#
_symmetry.space_group_name_H-M   'P 1'
#
loop_
_entity.id
_entity.type
_entity.pdbx_description
1 polymer ?
#
loop_
_entity_poly.entity_id
_entity_poly.type
_entity_poly.pdbx_seq_one_letter_code
_entity_poly.pdbx_strand_id
1 'polypeptide(L)'
;SQTDEKATESVNSAENNTEDSTQNSTENQNVADTEQLTSENGQESSVLACPSGNGKLHVEGSKLVDQNKNEVQLRGVSTHGLAWYPQYVTNDCFATLKSFGVNVVRLAMYTYESGGYCTDGDRQQLETLVQNGVQYAFNNDMYVIIDWHVLNEGNPNRYSDVAKTFFAKMAQQYASYNSVIYEICNEPC
;
A
#
# COMPACT_ATOMS: atom_id res chain seq x y z
N SER A 1 -39.47 -10.84 -43.95
CA SER A 1 -40.68 -10.96 -43.16
C SER A 1 -40.32 -10.68 -41.69
N GLN A 2 -40.52 -9.45 -41.17
CA GLN A 2 -41.76 -8.98 -40.56
C GLN A 2 -42.10 -9.87 -39.35
N THR A 3 -42.29 -9.41 -38.16
CA THR A 3 -43.00 -8.23 -37.59
C THR A 3 -42.60 -8.12 -36.12
N ASP A 4 -42.23 -7.00 -35.51
CA ASP A 4 -43.00 -5.97 -34.78
C ASP A 4 -44.04 -6.47 -33.78
N GLU A 5 -43.93 -5.95 -32.55
CA GLU A 5 -44.93 -5.31 -31.67
C GLU A 5 -44.40 -5.28 -30.25
N LYS A 6 -44.08 -4.18 -29.59
CA LYS A 6 -44.76 -2.96 -29.11
C LYS A 6 -45.99 -3.20 -28.23
N ALA A 7 -45.91 -2.79 -26.98
CA ALA A 7 -46.88 -2.06 -26.16
C ALA A 7 -46.48 -2.08 -24.67
N THR A 8 -46.13 -0.97 -24.11
CA THR A 8 -46.87 0.14 -23.46
C THR A 8 -47.53 -0.18 -22.12
N GLU A 9 -47.03 0.59 -21.14
CA GLU A 9 -47.73 1.41 -20.15
C GLU A 9 -48.59 0.74 -19.08
N SER A 10 -48.35 1.10 -17.81
CA SER A 10 -49.14 2.17 -17.17
C SER A 10 -48.70 2.45 -15.72
N VAL A 11 -48.65 3.67 -15.48
CA VAL A 11 -48.61 4.60 -14.37
C VAL A 11 -49.79 4.38 -13.39
N ASN A 12 -49.54 4.58 -12.06
CA ASN A 12 -50.38 5.30 -11.11
C ASN A 12 -49.60 5.39 -9.78
N SER A 13 -49.21 6.50 -9.27
CA SER A 13 -49.76 7.76 -8.74
C SER A 13 -50.59 7.61 -7.47
N ALA A 14 -50.21 8.47 -6.54
CA ALA A 14 -50.98 9.15 -5.48
C ALA A 14 -51.03 8.40 -4.13
N GLU A 15 -51.05 9.03 -3.01
CA GLU A 15 -50.93 10.41 -2.50
C GLU A 15 -50.80 10.36 -0.99
N ASN A 16 -50.07 11.35 -0.44
CA ASN A 16 -50.32 12.12 0.79
C ASN A 16 -50.97 11.50 2.03
N ASN A 17 -50.30 11.66 3.16
CA ASN A 17 -50.89 12.47 4.24
C ASN A 17 -49.82 13.01 5.23
N THR A 18 -49.87 14.31 5.37
CA THR A 18 -49.33 15.21 6.37
C THR A 18 -50.10 15.10 7.68
N GLU A 19 -49.45 15.33 8.79
CA GLU A 19 -49.79 16.18 9.96
C GLU A 19 -48.81 15.86 11.09
N ASP A 20 -47.95 16.75 11.47
CA ASP A 20 -47.98 17.93 12.35
C ASP A 20 -48.12 17.57 13.84
N SER A 21 -47.14 17.90 14.60
CA SER A 21 -47.15 18.80 15.75
C SER A 21 -45.99 18.61 16.75
N THR A 22 -45.38 19.75 16.95
CA THR A 22 -44.95 20.42 18.20
C THR A 22 -43.75 19.91 18.99
N GLN A 23 -42.71 20.74 18.90
CA GLN A 23 -41.81 21.30 19.91
C GLN A 23 -41.72 20.63 21.29
N ASN A 24 -40.50 20.25 21.67
CA ASN A 24 -39.99 20.76 22.92
C ASN A 24 -38.46 20.80 22.94
N SER A 25 -37.93 21.98 23.12
CA SER A 25 -36.52 22.30 23.37
C SER A 25 -36.11 21.82 24.75
N THR A 26 -34.96 21.11 24.84
CA THR A 26 -34.16 21.16 26.04
C THR A 26 -32.69 20.99 25.62
N GLU A 27 -31.94 22.07 25.79
CA GLU A 27 -30.48 22.09 25.76
C GLU A 27 -29.95 21.09 26.81
N ASN A 28 -29.07 20.21 26.41
CA ASN A 28 -28.11 19.61 27.32
C ASN A 28 -26.76 19.58 26.64
N GLN A 29 -25.93 20.53 27.09
CA GLN A 29 -24.50 20.50 26.94
C GLN A 29 -23.95 19.26 27.67
N ASN A 30 -23.45 18.30 26.92
CA ASN A 30 -22.56 17.30 27.48
C ASN A 30 -21.18 17.51 26.86
N VAL A 31 -20.32 18.14 27.62
CA VAL A 31 -18.88 18.13 27.51
C VAL A 31 -18.46 16.68 27.65
N ALA A 32 -18.04 16.07 26.56
CA ALA A 32 -17.41 14.76 26.61
C ALA A 32 -15.99 14.95 27.14
N ASP A 33 -15.81 14.68 28.42
CA ASP A 33 -14.52 14.39 29.02
C ASP A 33 -13.92 13.19 28.28
N THR A 34 -12.84 13.46 27.57
CA THR A 34 -11.96 12.40 27.03
C THR A 34 -11.16 11.89 28.23
N GLU A 35 -11.69 10.90 28.93
CA GLU A 35 -10.90 10.16 29.91
C GLU A 35 -9.75 9.45 29.18
N GLN A 36 -8.58 10.00 29.41
CA GLN A 36 -7.29 9.42 29.05
C GLN A 36 -7.09 8.20 29.95
N LEU A 37 -7.45 7.02 29.44
CA LEU A 37 -7.11 5.75 30.08
C LEU A 37 -5.59 5.58 30.02
N THR A 38 -4.91 6.06 31.05
CA THR A 38 -3.53 5.67 31.35
C THR A 38 -3.56 4.25 31.91
N SER A 39 -3.31 3.27 31.08
CA SER A 39 -3.04 1.91 31.53
C SER A 39 -1.60 1.90 32.08
N GLU A 40 -1.49 1.78 33.40
CA GLU A 40 -0.25 1.50 34.13
C GLU A 40 0.20 0.04 33.91
N ASN A 41 0.56 -0.29 32.68
CA ASN A 41 1.41 -1.42 32.37
C ASN A 41 2.22 -0.99 31.13
N GLY A 42 3.53 -0.81 31.30
CA GLY A 42 4.48 -0.26 30.34
C GLY A 42 4.63 -1.04 29.02
N GLN A 43 3.53 -1.29 28.37
CA GLN A 43 3.45 -1.72 26.98
C GLN A 43 2.92 -0.52 26.20
N GLU A 44 3.85 0.37 25.80
CA GLU A 44 3.54 1.35 24.78
C GLU A 44 2.89 0.60 23.62
N SER A 45 1.61 0.84 23.42
CA SER A 45 0.91 0.44 22.20
C SER A 45 1.58 1.20 21.07
N SER A 46 2.62 0.61 20.48
CA SER A 46 3.30 1.21 19.33
C SER A 46 2.30 1.30 18.20
N VAL A 47 1.76 2.49 17.98
CA VAL A 47 0.95 2.77 16.80
C VAL A 47 1.80 2.38 15.58
N LEU A 48 1.26 1.50 14.74
CA LEU A 48 1.96 1.06 13.55
C LEU A 48 2.25 2.27 12.65
N ALA A 49 3.52 2.45 12.30
CA ALA A 49 3.91 3.52 11.40
C ALA A 49 3.17 3.40 10.05
N CYS A 50 2.73 4.54 9.54
CA CYS A 50 2.11 4.64 8.22
C CYS A 50 2.55 5.92 7.49
N PRO A 51 2.57 5.93 6.15
CA PRO A 51 3.04 7.08 5.38
C PRO A 51 2.30 8.39 5.66
N SER A 52 0.98 8.33 5.88
CA SER A 52 0.17 9.53 6.15
C SER A 52 0.47 10.16 7.51
N GLY A 53 0.81 9.35 8.52
CA GLY A 53 1.12 9.83 9.87
C GLY A 53 2.59 10.13 10.08
N ASN A 54 3.47 9.27 9.57
CA ASN A 54 4.92 9.32 9.85
C ASN A 54 5.75 9.95 8.72
N GLY A 55 5.17 10.11 7.51
CA GLY A 55 5.87 10.69 6.37
C GLY A 55 7.07 9.87 5.91
N LYS A 56 8.13 10.56 5.47
CA LYS A 56 9.34 9.91 4.96
C LYS A 56 10.19 9.37 6.11
N LEU A 57 10.63 8.12 5.97
CA LEU A 57 11.53 7.47 6.92
C LEU A 57 12.98 7.77 6.60
N HIS A 58 13.82 7.81 7.64
CA HIS A 58 15.26 7.92 7.51
C HIS A 58 15.97 7.25 8.70
N VAL A 59 17.27 7.05 8.57
CA VAL A 59 18.09 6.45 9.62
C VAL A 59 18.75 7.58 10.43
N GLU A 60 18.60 7.52 11.77
CA GLU A 60 19.32 8.40 12.69
C GLU A 60 20.07 7.53 13.71
N GLY A 61 21.38 7.49 13.61
CA GLY A 61 22.20 6.56 14.38
C GLY A 61 21.93 5.10 13.99
N SER A 62 21.43 4.30 14.92
CA SER A 62 21.04 2.90 14.69
C SER A 62 19.51 2.70 14.59
N LYS A 63 18.76 3.77 14.51
CA LYS A 63 17.29 3.74 14.54
C LYS A 63 16.69 4.13 13.19
N LEU A 64 15.58 3.51 12.83
CA LEU A 64 14.71 3.98 11.77
C LEU A 64 13.73 4.96 12.40
N VAL A 65 13.67 6.17 11.87
CA VAL A 65 12.82 7.24 12.39
C VAL A 65 11.96 7.87 11.31
N ASP A 66 10.86 8.46 11.74
CA ASP A 66 9.94 9.22 10.89
C ASP A 66 10.43 10.67 10.65
N GLN A 67 9.65 11.45 9.91
CA GLN A 67 9.96 12.84 9.63
C GLN A 67 10.06 13.74 10.89
N ASN A 68 9.47 13.29 12.02
CA ASN A 68 9.46 14.00 13.30
C ASN A 68 10.51 13.42 14.28
N LYS A 69 11.37 12.50 13.81
CA LYS A 69 12.40 11.79 14.58
C LYS A 69 11.86 10.80 15.61
N ASN A 70 10.61 10.39 15.52
CA ASN A 70 10.07 9.32 16.32
C ASN A 70 10.57 7.98 15.78
N GLU A 71 11.00 7.08 16.66
CA GLU A 71 11.39 5.73 16.27
C GLU A 71 10.20 4.95 15.74
N VAL A 72 10.38 4.29 14.60
CA VAL A 72 9.35 3.50 13.93
C VAL A 72 9.80 2.08 13.67
N GLN A 73 8.83 1.17 13.64
CA GLN A 73 9.05 -0.21 13.26
C GLN A 73 8.24 -0.55 12.02
N LEU A 74 8.91 -1.14 11.04
CA LEU A 74 8.27 -1.74 9.88
C LEU A 74 7.98 -3.22 10.15
N ARG A 75 6.73 -3.62 9.94
CA ARG A 75 6.23 -5.00 10.07
C ARG A 75 5.59 -5.38 8.75
N GLY A 76 6.20 -6.30 8.04
CA GLY A 76 5.76 -6.56 6.69
C GLY A 76 6.02 -7.96 6.19
N VAL A 77 5.65 -8.12 4.93
CA VAL A 77 5.87 -9.33 4.16
C VAL A 77 6.55 -8.98 2.85
N SER A 78 7.32 -9.93 2.32
CA SER A 78 7.85 -9.87 0.97
C SER A 78 6.94 -10.66 0.04
N THR A 79 6.73 -10.17 -1.17
CA THR A 79 6.26 -11.04 -2.25
C THR A 79 7.33 -12.10 -2.50
N HIS A 80 6.94 -13.25 -3.04
CA HIS A 80 7.87 -14.08 -3.79
C HIS A 80 8.26 -13.36 -5.08
N GLY A 81 9.12 -13.93 -5.92
CA GLY A 81 9.47 -13.30 -7.20
C GLY A 81 8.23 -12.84 -7.97
N LEU A 82 8.19 -11.56 -8.36
CA LEU A 82 7.03 -10.96 -9.02
C LEU A 82 6.58 -11.72 -10.27
N ALA A 83 7.55 -12.28 -11.04
CA ALA A 83 7.26 -13.10 -12.21
C ALA A 83 6.55 -14.43 -11.89
N TRP A 84 6.75 -14.96 -10.69
CA TRP A 84 6.27 -16.30 -10.33
C TRP A 84 4.87 -16.28 -9.73
N TYR A 85 4.54 -15.23 -9.00
CA TYR A 85 3.26 -15.11 -8.30
C TYR A 85 2.61 -13.73 -8.48
N PRO A 86 2.47 -13.24 -9.73
CA PRO A 86 1.92 -11.91 -10.01
C PRO A 86 0.46 -11.74 -9.54
N GLN A 87 -0.28 -12.85 -9.42
CA GLN A 87 -1.68 -12.87 -8.98
C GLN A 87 -1.90 -12.38 -7.55
N TYR A 88 -0.85 -12.34 -6.72
CA TYR A 88 -0.94 -11.81 -5.35
C TYR A 88 -0.63 -10.32 -5.24
N VAL A 89 -0.20 -9.68 -6.32
CA VAL A 89 -0.01 -8.23 -6.36
C VAL A 89 -1.35 -7.59 -6.74
N THR A 90 -2.26 -7.54 -5.78
CA THR A 90 -3.61 -6.96 -5.94
C THR A 90 -3.96 -6.06 -4.76
N ASN A 91 -4.86 -5.08 -5.00
CA ASN A 91 -5.28 -4.18 -3.93
C ASN A 91 -5.95 -4.94 -2.76
N ASP A 92 -6.71 -5.98 -3.05
CA ASP A 92 -7.40 -6.78 -2.03
C ASP A 92 -6.42 -7.55 -1.14
N CYS A 93 -5.33 -8.10 -1.72
CA CYS A 93 -4.25 -8.70 -0.93
C CYS A 93 -3.60 -7.68 0.00
N PHE A 94 -3.32 -6.47 -0.49
CA PHE A 94 -2.72 -5.41 0.33
C PHE A 94 -3.66 -4.93 1.43
N ALA A 95 -4.96 -4.76 1.13
CA ALA A 95 -5.97 -4.42 2.13
C ALA A 95 -6.09 -5.50 3.22
N THR A 96 -6.03 -6.78 2.83
CA THR A 96 -6.02 -7.91 3.76
C THR A 96 -4.78 -7.89 4.65
N LEU A 97 -3.59 -7.69 4.07
CA LEU A 97 -2.35 -7.55 4.83
C LEU A 97 -2.42 -6.38 5.83
N LYS A 98 -2.96 -5.24 5.40
CA LYS A 98 -3.18 -4.09 6.30
C LYS A 98 -4.07 -4.45 7.48
N SER A 99 -5.14 -5.21 7.26
CA SER A 99 -6.05 -5.65 8.33
C SER A 99 -5.37 -6.55 9.37
N PHE A 100 -4.28 -7.23 9.01
CA PHE A 100 -3.43 -8.01 9.92
C PHE A 100 -2.32 -7.19 10.60
N GLY A 101 -2.29 -5.87 10.40
CA GLY A 101 -1.30 -5.00 11.01
C GLY A 101 0.02 -4.93 10.25
N VAL A 102 0.03 -5.31 8.97
CA VAL A 102 1.18 -5.10 8.07
C VAL A 102 1.24 -3.63 7.69
N ASN A 103 2.42 -3.01 7.77
CA ASN A 103 2.62 -1.62 7.39
C ASN A 103 3.66 -1.41 6.28
N VAL A 104 4.25 -2.50 5.76
CA VAL A 104 5.16 -2.46 4.62
C VAL A 104 5.05 -3.75 3.79
N VAL A 105 5.08 -3.62 2.47
CA VAL A 105 5.19 -4.75 1.54
C VAL A 105 6.47 -4.59 0.75
N ARG A 106 7.24 -5.68 0.59
CA ARG A 106 8.44 -5.74 -0.22
C ARG A 106 8.13 -6.41 -1.55
N LEU A 107 8.43 -5.73 -2.64
CA LEU A 107 8.23 -6.20 -4.02
C LEU A 107 9.53 -6.77 -4.54
N ALA A 108 9.65 -8.11 -4.56
CA ALA A 108 10.87 -8.80 -4.93
C ALA A 108 11.00 -8.91 -6.45
N MET A 109 11.78 -8.00 -7.06
CA MET A 109 12.13 -8.04 -8.47
C MET A 109 13.27 -9.01 -8.69
N TYR A 110 12.95 -10.27 -8.98
CA TYR A 110 13.97 -11.26 -9.32
C TYR A 110 14.71 -10.87 -10.59
N THR A 111 16.02 -10.93 -10.53
CA THR A 111 16.92 -10.46 -11.61
C THR A 111 17.35 -11.58 -12.54
N TYR A 112 17.80 -12.70 -12.01
CA TYR A 112 18.48 -13.77 -12.76
C TYR A 112 17.62 -15.03 -12.96
N GLU A 113 16.71 -15.31 -12.06
CA GLU A 113 15.84 -16.49 -12.07
C GLU A 113 14.98 -16.55 -13.36
N SER A 114 14.38 -17.72 -13.62
CA SER A 114 13.42 -17.84 -14.72
C SER A 114 12.29 -16.81 -14.59
N GLY A 115 12.01 -16.10 -15.66
CA GLY A 115 11.11 -14.95 -15.65
C GLY A 115 11.70 -13.68 -15.02
N GLY A 116 13.00 -13.69 -14.71
CA GLY A 116 13.69 -12.56 -14.08
C GLY A 116 13.90 -11.38 -15.03
N TYR A 117 14.04 -10.19 -14.44
CA TYR A 117 14.14 -8.92 -15.17
C TYR A 117 15.36 -8.84 -16.10
N CYS A 118 16.46 -9.55 -15.79
CA CYS A 118 17.70 -9.58 -16.55
C CYS A 118 17.87 -10.81 -17.45
N THR A 119 16.89 -11.71 -17.46
CA THR A 119 16.92 -12.96 -18.25
C THR A 119 15.79 -12.99 -19.26
N ASP A 120 14.82 -13.85 -19.06
CA ASP A 120 13.72 -14.15 -19.97
C ASP A 120 12.38 -13.50 -19.59
N GLY A 121 12.36 -12.67 -18.53
CA GLY A 121 11.16 -11.99 -18.07
C GLY A 121 10.74 -10.82 -18.97
N ASP A 122 9.44 -10.59 -19.05
CA ASP A 122 8.89 -9.38 -19.67
C ASP A 122 9.10 -8.18 -18.75
N ARG A 123 10.10 -7.36 -19.04
CA ARG A 123 10.47 -6.19 -18.25
C ARG A 123 9.32 -5.20 -18.10
N GLN A 124 8.52 -5.00 -19.15
CA GLN A 124 7.40 -4.06 -19.09
C GLN A 124 6.31 -4.58 -18.14
N GLN A 125 6.00 -5.86 -18.20
CA GLN A 125 5.06 -6.49 -17.29
C GLN A 125 5.55 -6.44 -15.85
N LEU A 126 6.83 -6.74 -15.61
CA LEU A 126 7.44 -6.70 -14.29
C LEU A 126 7.44 -5.29 -13.69
N GLU A 127 7.76 -4.27 -14.49
CA GLU A 127 7.66 -2.88 -14.05
C GLU A 127 6.21 -2.47 -13.77
N THR A 128 5.24 -2.96 -14.54
CA THR A 128 3.81 -2.74 -14.29
C THR A 128 3.39 -3.36 -12.96
N LEU A 129 3.89 -4.55 -12.62
CA LEU A 129 3.64 -5.17 -11.31
C LEU A 129 4.21 -4.33 -10.15
N VAL A 130 5.41 -3.77 -10.32
CA VAL A 130 5.98 -2.83 -9.34
C VAL A 130 5.09 -1.59 -9.21
N GLN A 131 4.65 -1.00 -10.33
CA GLN A 131 3.79 0.18 -10.33
C GLN A 131 2.46 -0.10 -9.61
N ASN A 132 1.84 -1.24 -9.91
CA ASN A 132 0.61 -1.67 -9.25
C ASN A 132 0.84 -1.87 -7.73
N GLY A 133 1.92 -2.55 -7.34
CA GLY A 133 2.26 -2.77 -5.94
C GLY A 133 2.48 -1.47 -5.17
N VAL A 134 3.18 -0.50 -5.76
CA VAL A 134 3.34 0.84 -5.18
C VAL A 134 2.00 1.54 -5.02
N GLN A 135 1.13 1.49 -6.06
CA GLN A 135 -0.20 2.09 -6.00
C GLN A 135 -1.09 1.43 -4.94
N TYR A 136 -1.04 0.10 -4.82
CA TYR A 136 -1.82 -0.62 -3.81
C TYR A 136 -1.32 -0.35 -2.39
N ALA A 137 -0.01 -0.24 -2.18
CA ALA A 137 0.56 0.21 -0.91
C ALA A 137 0.09 1.63 -0.56
N PHE A 138 0.13 2.54 -1.51
CA PHE A 138 -0.36 3.91 -1.34
C PHE A 138 -1.84 3.95 -0.96
N ASN A 139 -2.69 3.20 -1.67
CA ASN A 139 -4.14 3.13 -1.40
C ASN A 139 -4.45 2.61 0.01
N ASN A 140 -3.59 1.78 0.56
CA ASN A 140 -3.75 1.15 1.88
C ASN A 140 -2.90 1.82 2.97
N ASP A 141 -2.32 2.99 2.70
CA ASP A 141 -1.46 3.73 3.64
C ASP A 141 -0.34 2.85 4.23
N MET A 142 0.43 2.22 3.35
CA MET A 142 1.53 1.32 3.67
C MET A 142 2.81 1.79 3.01
N TYR A 143 3.94 1.55 3.64
CA TYR A 143 5.24 1.65 2.99
C TYR A 143 5.42 0.51 1.98
N VAL A 144 6.28 0.73 1.00
CA VAL A 144 6.62 -0.28 0.00
C VAL A 144 8.13 -0.27 -0.26
N ILE A 145 8.73 -1.45 -0.30
CA ILE A 145 10.13 -1.64 -0.64
C ILE A 145 10.17 -2.15 -2.08
N ILE A 146 10.87 -1.44 -2.96
CA ILE A 146 11.21 -1.90 -4.31
C ILE A 146 12.58 -2.54 -4.21
N ASP A 147 12.62 -3.87 -4.33
CA ASP A 147 13.79 -4.69 -4.11
C ASP A 147 14.36 -5.23 -5.43
N TRP A 148 15.64 -4.94 -5.67
CA TRP A 148 16.43 -5.58 -6.71
C TRP A 148 16.97 -6.89 -6.17
N HIS A 149 16.21 -7.97 -6.44
CA HIS A 149 16.39 -9.25 -5.79
C HIS A 149 17.49 -10.10 -6.45
N VAL A 150 18.73 -9.84 -6.07
CA VAL A 150 19.86 -10.71 -6.41
C VAL A 150 19.72 -12.00 -5.58
N LEU A 151 19.81 -13.15 -6.23
CA LEU A 151 19.69 -14.45 -5.56
C LEU A 151 20.76 -15.41 -6.12
N ASN A 152 20.44 -16.23 -7.13
CA ASN A 152 21.39 -17.25 -7.63
C ASN A 152 22.62 -16.68 -8.34
N GLU A 153 22.55 -15.48 -8.91
CA GLU A 153 23.72 -14.84 -9.49
C GLU A 153 24.76 -14.39 -8.45
N GLY A 154 24.34 -14.16 -7.19
CA GLY A 154 25.18 -13.83 -6.03
C GLY A 154 25.92 -12.49 -6.12
N ASN A 155 26.42 -12.14 -7.30
CA ASN A 155 27.22 -10.95 -7.54
C ASN A 155 26.37 -9.77 -8.04
N PRO A 156 26.14 -8.71 -7.24
CA PRO A 156 25.33 -7.56 -7.64
C PRO A 156 25.90 -6.78 -8.83
N ASN A 157 27.20 -6.91 -9.10
CA ASN A 157 27.83 -6.21 -10.23
C ASN A 157 27.45 -6.80 -11.59
N ARG A 158 26.95 -8.04 -11.63
CA ARG A 158 26.60 -8.72 -12.89
C ARG A 158 25.63 -7.90 -13.75
N TYR A 159 24.66 -7.27 -13.14
CA TYR A 159 23.62 -6.46 -13.81
C TYR A 159 23.56 -5.02 -13.32
N SER A 160 24.68 -4.47 -12.83
CA SER A 160 24.73 -3.15 -12.20
C SER A 160 24.20 -2.02 -13.09
N ASP A 161 24.46 -2.06 -14.40
CA ASP A 161 24.01 -1.00 -15.32
C ASP A 161 22.49 -1.09 -15.58
N VAL A 162 21.95 -2.31 -15.61
CA VAL A 162 20.49 -2.53 -15.71
C VAL A 162 19.83 -2.06 -14.41
N ALA A 163 20.39 -2.38 -13.25
CA ALA A 163 19.92 -1.93 -11.94
C ALA A 163 19.90 -0.41 -11.84
N LYS A 164 20.98 0.27 -12.24
CA LYS A 164 21.05 1.74 -12.26
C LYS A 164 19.95 2.36 -13.13
N THR A 165 19.70 1.79 -14.32
CA THR A 165 18.64 2.25 -15.22
C THR A 165 17.26 2.05 -14.61
N PHE A 166 17.01 0.88 -14.00
CA PHE A 166 15.76 0.57 -13.32
C PHE A 166 15.51 1.53 -12.16
N PHE A 167 16.48 1.69 -11.25
CA PHE A 167 16.32 2.60 -10.11
C PHE A 167 16.23 4.07 -10.49
N ALA A 168 16.94 4.51 -11.53
CA ALA A 168 16.79 5.88 -12.05
C ALA A 168 15.34 6.14 -12.49
N LYS A 169 14.72 5.18 -13.18
CA LYS A 169 13.31 5.26 -13.59
C LYS A 169 12.37 5.26 -12.38
N MET A 170 12.55 4.33 -11.44
CA MET A 170 11.72 4.23 -10.24
C MET A 170 11.85 5.48 -9.35
N ALA A 171 13.06 5.95 -9.11
CA ALA A 171 13.31 7.15 -8.31
C ALA A 171 12.70 8.42 -8.93
N GLN A 172 12.76 8.56 -10.25
CA GLN A 172 12.09 9.65 -10.96
C GLN A 172 10.57 9.56 -10.82
N GLN A 173 10.01 8.38 -11.02
CA GLN A 173 8.55 8.14 -11.00
C GLN A 173 7.96 8.39 -9.60
N TYR A 174 8.68 8.01 -8.55
CA TYR A 174 8.20 8.07 -7.17
C TYR A 174 8.90 9.15 -6.33
N ALA A 175 9.49 10.16 -6.95
CA ALA A 175 10.23 11.22 -6.26
C ALA A 175 9.40 11.96 -5.18
N SER A 176 8.08 12.07 -5.37
CA SER A 176 7.16 12.71 -4.43
C SER A 176 6.52 11.76 -3.40
N TYR A 177 6.82 10.45 -3.46
CA TYR A 177 6.23 9.47 -2.56
C TYR A 177 7.07 9.32 -1.29
N ASN A 178 6.46 9.59 -0.14
CA ASN A 178 7.10 9.38 1.17
C ASN A 178 7.14 7.91 1.58
N SER A 179 6.37 7.06 0.88
CA SER A 179 6.16 5.65 1.23
C SER A 179 7.10 4.68 0.54
N VAL A 180 7.88 5.12 -0.46
CA VAL A 180 8.73 4.23 -1.27
C VAL A 180 10.15 4.16 -0.69
N ILE A 181 10.60 2.93 -0.48
CA ILE A 181 11.95 2.57 -0.02
C ILE A 181 12.62 1.77 -1.13
N TYR A 182 13.89 2.00 -1.38
CA TYR A 182 14.66 1.29 -2.39
C TYR A 182 15.67 0.35 -1.73
N GLU A 183 15.57 -0.92 -2.05
CA GLU A 183 16.56 -1.94 -1.68
C GLU A 183 17.39 -2.27 -2.91
N ILE A 184 18.63 -1.80 -2.90
CA ILE A 184 19.47 -1.86 -4.09
C ILE A 184 20.06 -3.23 -4.38
N CYS A 185 20.03 -4.14 -3.42
CA CYS A 185 20.52 -5.51 -3.56
C CYS A 185 20.01 -6.39 -2.41
N ASN A 186 19.38 -7.51 -2.75
CA ASN A 186 19.14 -8.60 -1.81
C ASN A 186 20.44 -9.40 -1.59
N GLU A 187 20.73 -9.76 -0.35
CA GLU A 187 21.77 -10.70 0.08
C GLU A 187 23.10 -10.64 -0.75
N PRO A 188 23.79 -9.48 -0.80
CA PRO A 188 25.02 -9.37 -1.58
C PRO A 188 26.13 -10.26 -1.00
N CYS A 189 26.82 -11.04 -1.88
CA CYS A 189 27.93 -11.92 -1.52
C CYS A 189 29.27 -11.41 -2.08
#